data_032c63ef87a86ede7f8973ad02225bfd
#
_entry.id   032c63ef87a86ede7f8973ad02225bfd
#
_cell.length_a   1.000
_cell.length_b   1.000
_cell.length_c   1.000
_cell.angle_alpha   90.00
_cell.angle_beta   90.00
_cell.angle_gamma   90.00
#
_symmetry.space_group_name_H-M   'P 1'
#
loop_
_entity.id
_entity.type
_entity.pdbx_description
1 polymer ?
#
loop_
_entity_poly.entity_id
_entity_poly.type
_entity_poly.pdbx_seq_one_letter_code
_entity_poly.pdbx_strand_id
1 'polypeptide(L)'
;LDRSIIINVKTREKRYAVIENGKVSAIRIRQPGDAAKVGNIYLGKVADVKPGINAAFIDIGGIRHGYLHISRLPAFVNSKNSNPTISAYLSPGQTVMVQVKKDETGQKGPLLTGIIELSGEQIVYLPEGKYTAVSKKADDADRNKWRNRVRKALEPQEGIIVRTAAIHAGGDGWRDELKCLRLRYKCLLEKAAQLKAPAVLHEKSTVEAEIFRELVRLKSGTVIVDDAEALARLKALLAGRPELDWSFELYSGKQNIFTRYRIDRTLEEALKRVVWLENGAYLVIDETEALTIIDVNTGKYTGTTDQAETVLKTNLLAAKEIGRQLKLRDYGGIILVDFIDMQXDEQRAQVRAVLEKELENDEKQTRITGFTELGILQMTRKKTRKSLPEALLSVCPVCGGSGKIESPETLAFRLERELWEAPYADYEAVLIECTQDVKDCFCGETDVHLKRLENLLGMKLIFHITRDPHPFYAIRQFGTAAGLAAKGKDPN
;
A
#
# COMPACT_ATOMS: atom_id res chain seq x y z
N LEU A 1 -21.00 -13.31 19.56
CA LEU A 1 -20.53 -12.86 18.25
C LEU A 1 -19.72 -13.98 17.60
N ASP A 2 -20.19 -14.46 16.43
CA ASP A 2 -19.46 -15.49 15.68
C ASP A 2 -18.32 -14.81 14.91
N ARG A 3 -17.08 -15.10 15.32
CA ARG A 3 -15.89 -14.45 14.75
C ARG A 3 -14.82 -15.48 14.42
N SER A 4 -14.23 -15.35 13.23
CA SER A 4 -13.11 -16.18 12.80
C SER A 4 -12.03 -15.30 12.17
N ILE A 5 -10.77 -15.67 12.37
CA ILE A 5 -9.64 -15.09 11.65
C ILE A 5 -9.04 -16.21 10.80
N ILE A 6 -9.04 -16.01 9.50
CA ILE A 6 -8.52 -16.95 8.50
C ILE A 6 -7.14 -16.48 8.07
N ILE A 7 -6.13 -17.30 8.24
CA ILE A 7 -4.73 -16.93 8.04
C ILE A 7 -4.10 -17.80 6.96
N ASN A 8 -3.61 -17.15 5.90
CA ASN A 8 -2.93 -17.76 4.76
C ASN A 8 -1.47 -17.28 4.74
N VAL A 9 -0.58 -18.07 5.36
CA VAL A 9 0.84 -17.70 5.50
C VAL A 9 1.78 -18.75 4.94
N LYS A 10 1.25 -19.83 4.36
CA LYS A 10 2.04 -20.91 3.75
C LYS A 10 2.76 -20.45 2.47
N THR A 11 2.20 -19.48 1.75
CA THR A 11 2.76 -18.93 0.52
C THR A 11 3.57 -17.67 0.79
N ARG A 12 4.30 -17.17 -0.23
CA ARG A 12 5.14 -15.97 -0.09
C ARG A 12 4.33 -14.72 0.21
N GLU A 13 3.16 -14.57 -0.44
CA GLU A 13 2.20 -13.52 -0.08
C GLU A 13 1.48 -13.96 1.20
N LYS A 14 1.55 -13.13 2.24
CA LYS A 14 0.92 -13.42 3.54
C LYS A 14 -0.39 -12.66 3.63
N ARG A 15 -1.46 -13.37 4.02
CA ARG A 15 -2.81 -12.77 4.05
C ARG A 15 -3.55 -13.24 5.30
N TYR A 16 -4.42 -12.37 5.81
CA TYR A 16 -5.41 -12.80 6.78
C TYR A 16 -6.71 -12.03 6.57
N ALA A 17 -7.81 -12.61 7.03
CA ALA A 17 -9.13 -12.02 6.94
C ALA A 17 -9.88 -12.24 8.25
N VAL A 18 -10.69 -11.26 8.60
CA VAL A 18 -11.60 -11.35 9.76
C VAL A 18 -13.00 -11.57 9.22
N ILE A 19 -13.67 -12.61 9.71
CA ILE A 19 -15.06 -12.93 9.38
C ILE A 19 -15.87 -12.72 10.65
N GLU A 20 -16.92 -11.92 10.58
CA GLU A 20 -17.84 -11.65 11.70
C GLU A 20 -19.27 -11.90 11.26
N ASN A 21 -19.96 -12.80 11.97
CA ASN A 21 -21.34 -13.20 11.66
C ASN A 21 -21.51 -13.59 10.19
N GLY A 22 -20.56 -14.37 9.67
CA GLY A 22 -20.59 -14.90 8.30
C GLY A 22 -20.17 -13.93 7.20
N LYS A 23 -19.81 -12.70 7.54
CA LYS A 23 -19.36 -11.68 6.56
C LYS A 23 -17.89 -11.30 6.78
N VAL A 24 -17.13 -11.18 5.70
CA VAL A 24 -15.73 -10.70 5.77
C VAL A 24 -15.74 -9.20 6.12
N SER A 25 -15.14 -8.86 7.25
CA SER A 25 -15.07 -7.46 7.73
C SER A 25 -13.72 -6.80 7.45
N ALA A 26 -12.66 -7.59 7.27
CA ALA A 26 -11.33 -7.06 6.98
C ALA A 26 -10.52 -8.09 6.18
N ILE A 27 -9.72 -7.62 5.24
CA ILE A 27 -8.72 -8.43 4.53
C ILE A 27 -7.41 -7.63 4.58
N ARG A 28 -6.33 -8.29 5.02
CA ARG A 28 -5.00 -7.68 5.07
C ARG A 28 -4.03 -8.56 4.30
N ILE A 29 -3.26 -7.93 3.43
CA ILE A 29 -2.33 -8.62 2.53
C ILE A 29 -0.96 -7.97 2.64
N ARG A 30 0.07 -8.81 2.77
CA ARG A 30 1.46 -8.39 2.76
C ARG A 30 2.20 -9.18 1.69
N GLN A 31 2.60 -8.50 0.64
CA GLN A 31 3.41 -9.09 -0.43
C GLN A 31 4.89 -8.95 -0.10
N PRO A 32 5.76 -9.84 -0.65
CA PRO A 32 7.22 -9.66 -0.52
C PRO A 32 7.61 -8.28 -1.06
N GLY A 33 8.27 -7.47 -0.25
CA GLY A 33 8.65 -6.11 -0.60
C GLY A 33 7.71 -5.02 -0.07
N ASP A 34 6.52 -5.38 0.38
CA ASP A 34 5.56 -4.42 0.96
C ASP A 34 5.78 -4.19 2.47
N ALA A 35 6.65 -4.97 3.09
CA ALA A 35 6.94 -4.82 4.51
C ALA A 35 7.45 -3.40 4.78
N ALA A 36 6.84 -2.71 5.74
CA ALA A 36 7.34 -1.41 6.19
C ALA A 36 8.77 -1.59 6.66
N LYS A 37 9.70 -0.99 5.94
CA LYS A 37 11.12 -1.18 6.19
C LYS A 37 11.62 -0.34 7.36
N VAL A 38 10.96 0.77 7.67
CA VAL A 38 11.36 1.67 8.79
C VAL A 38 11.43 0.88 10.10
N GLY A 39 12.62 0.91 10.73
CA GLY A 39 12.89 0.18 11.97
C GLY A 39 13.43 -1.22 11.76
N ASN A 40 13.34 -1.78 10.55
CA ASN A 40 13.95 -3.08 10.23
C ASN A 40 15.47 -2.98 10.29
N ILE A 41 16.11 -4.07 10.73
CA ILE A 41 17.57 -4.15 10.86
C ILE A 41 18.09 -5.21 9.88
N TYR A 42 19.10 -4.84 9.12
CA TYR A 42 19.71 -5.68 8.09
C TYR A 42 21.21 -5.83 8.32
N LEU A 43 21.73 -6.98 7.92
CA LEU A 43 23.15 -7.13 7.65
C LEU A 43 23.32 -6.72 6.19
N GLY A 44 23.85 -5.53 5.97
CA GLY A 44 24.03 -4.97 4.63
C GLY A 44 25.42 -5.20 4.09
N LYS A 45 25.58 -5.11 2.78
CA LYS A 45 26.86 -5.17 2.09
C LYS A 45 27.15 -3.82 1.45
N VAL A 46 28.31 -3.24 1.73
CA VAL A 46 28.69 -1.96 1.13
C VAL A 46 28.86 -2.16 -0.40
N ALA A 47 28.00 -1.52 -1.16
CA ALA A 47 28.03 -1.59 -2.62
C ALA A 47 28.98 -0.54 -3.21
N ASP A 48 28.95 0.69 -2.65
CA ASP A 48 29.77 1.80 -3.15
C ASP A 48 30.02 2.81 -2.02
N VAL A 49 31.17 3.47 -2.09
CA VAL A 49 31.56 4.51 -1.13
C VAL A 49 31.80 5.82 -1.88
N LYS A 50 31.17 6.91 -1.42
CA LYS A 50 31.24 8.23 -2.06
C LYS A 50 31.86 9.26 -1.11
N PRO A 51 33.20 9.41 -1.10
CA PRO A 51 33.88 10.36 -0.19
C PRO A 51 33.41 11.80 -0.36
N GLY A 52 33.08 12.21 -1.58
CA GLY A 52 32.64 13.58 -1.90
C GLY A 52 31.37 14.03 -1.18
N ILE A 53 30.52 13.08 -0.76
CA ILE A 53 29.30 13.35 0.02
C ILE A 53 29.34 12.67 1.38
N ASN A 54 30.48 12.10 1.75
CA ASN A 54 30.69 11.35 2.99
C ASN A 54 29.60 10.32 3.28
N ALA A 55 29.26 9.53 2.26
CA ALA A 55 28.20 8.53 2.34
C ALA A 55 28.59 7.22 1.63
N ALA A 56 27.90 6.17 1.97
CA ALA A 56 28.01 4.87 1.31
C ALA A 56 26.64 4.39 0.88
N PHE A 57 26.60 3.58 -0.17
CA PHE A 57 25.39 2.90 -0.63
C PHE A 57 25.47 1.44 -0.22
N ILE A 58 24.45 0.98 0.49
CA ILE A 58 24.42 -0.34 1.14
C ILE A 58 23.36 -1.21 0.49
N ASP A 59 23.76 -2.38 0.04
CA ASP A 59 22.84 -3.41 -0.43
C ASP A 59 22.21 -4.10 0.77
N ILE A 60 20.89 -3.96 0.93
CA ILE A 60 20.11 -4.61 1.98
C ILE A 60 19.17 -5.69 1.41
N GLY A 61 19.37 -6.07 0.13
CA GLY A 61 18.54 -7.07 -0.55
C GLY A 61 17.29 -6.50 -1.24
N GLY A 62 17.18 -5.18 -1.29
CA GLY A 62 16.08 -4.49 -1.97
C GLY A 62 16.45 -4.12 -3.42
N ILE A 63 15.48 -3.53 -4.13
CA ILE A 63 15.69 -3.06 -5.52
C ILE A 63 16.72 -1.94 -5.56
N ARG A 64 16.69 -1.04 -4.56
CA ARG A 64 17.60 0.11 -4.48
C ARG A 64 18.49 0.00 -3.24
N HIS A 65 19.75 0.39 -3.40
CA HIS A 65 20.69 0.46 -2.29
C HIS A 65 20.29 1.56 -1.31
N GLY A 66 20.49 1.32 -0.02
CA GLY A 66 20.22 2.29 1.02
C GLY A 66 21.35 3.30 1.17
N TYR A 67 21.01 4.53 1.54
CA TYR A 67 21.95 5.63 1.75
C TYR A 67 22.36 5.69 3.23
N LEU A 68 23.69 5.65 3.48
CA LEU A 68 24.25 5.68 4.83
C LEU A 68 25.30 6.79 4.91
N HIS A 69 25.00 7.86 5.65
CA HIS A 69 25.93 9.00 5.84
C HIS A 69 26.90 8.70 7.00
N ILE A 70 28.12 9.23 6.91
CA ILE A 70 29.19 9.02 7.92
C ILE A 70 28.73 9.35 9.33
N SER A 71 27.91 10.39 9.52
CA SER A 71 27.41 10.80 10.84
C SER A 71 26.53 9.75 11.51
N ARG A 72 26.14 8.71 10.77
CA ARG A 72 25.28 7.61 11.25
C ARG A 72 26.09 6.32 11.49
N LEU A 73 27.42 6.41 11.49
CA LEU A 73 28.30 5.26 11.80
C LEU A 73 28.73 5.31 13.27
N PRO A 74 28.53 4.23 14.04
CA PRO A 74 29.01 4.18 15.44
C PRO A 74 30.50 4.45 15.56
N ALA A 75 31.30 3.90 14.67
CA ALA A 75 32.77 4.08 14.66
C ALA A 75 33.15 5.56 14.51
N PHE A 76 32.42 6.31 13.67
CA PHE A 76 32.62 7.76 13.51
C PHE A 76 32.20 8.54 14.74
N VAL A 77 30.98 8.26 15.25
CA VAL A 77 30.42 8.95 16.43
C VAL A 77 31.33 8.76 17.67
N ASN A 78 31.96 7.59 17.77
CA ASN A 78 32.83 7.24 18.91
C ASN A 78 34.30 7.60 18.68
N SER A 79 34.65 8.07 17.44
CA SER A 79 36.05 8.46 17.14
C SER A 79 36.35 9.89 17.60
N LYS A 80 37.66 10.17 17.80
CA LYS A 80 38.15 11.49 18.12
C LYS A 80 38.83 12.13 16.89
N ASN A 81 38.65 11.58 15.71
CA ASN A 81 39.27 12.04 14.47
C ASN A 81 38.67 13.37 14.01
N SER A 82 39.50 14.38 13.84
CA SER A 82 39.07 15.74 13.47
C SER A 82 38.82 15.95 11.98
N ASN A 83 39.29 15.05 11.12
CA ASN A 83 39.10 15.19 9.65
C ASN A 83 38.66 13.86 9.03
N PRO A 84 37.43 13.45 9.31
CA PRO A 84 36.97 12.13 8.92
C PRO A 84 36.44 12.09 7.49
N THR A 85 36.79 11.02 6.77
CA THR A 85 36.15 10.68 5.50
C THR A 85 35.52 9.29 5.66
N ILE A 86 34.43 9.03 4.96
CA ILE A 86 33.73 7.74 5.01
C ILE A 86 34.64 6.57 4.65
N SER A 87 35.63 6.81 3.77
CA SER A 87 36.59 5.79 3.32
C SER A 87 37.50 5.27 4.44
N ALA A 88 37.61 6.02 5.56
CA ALA A 88 38.36 5.57 6.75
C ALA A 88 37.59 4.49 7.52
N TYR A 89 36.29 4.36 7.29
CA TYR A 89 35.40 3.47 8.06
C TYR A 89 34.80 2.35 7.24
N LEU A 90 34.51 2.59 5.96
CA LEU A 90 33.83 1.62 5.09
C LEU A 90 34.57 1.43 3.76
N SER A 91 34.60 0.18 3.31
CA SER A 91 35.14 -0.20 2.00
C SER A 91 34.11 -1.04 1.23
N PRO A 92 34.05 -0.93 -0.10
CA PRO A 92 33.15 -1.77 -0.90
C PRO A 92 33.35 -3.27 -0.59
N GLY A 93 32.24 -4.00 -0.47
CA GLY A 93 32.24 -5.42 -0.13
C GLY A 93 32.18 -5.74 1.37
N GLN A 94 32.45 -4.75 2.21
CA GLN A 94 32.39 -4.90 3.68
C GLN A 94 30.94 -5.10 4.13
N THR A 95 30.73 -5.89 5.20
CA THR A 95 29.41 -6.03 5.81
C THR A 95 29.22 -5.00 6.91
N VAL A 96 27.99 -4.51 7.06
CA VAL A 96 27.64 -3.52 8.07
C VAL A 96 26.21 -3.76 8.55
N MET A 97 26.00 -3.68 9.87
CA MET A 97 24.64 -3.75 10.44
C MET A 97 24.00 -2.38 10.30
N VAL A 98 22.82 -2.31 9.67
CA VAL A 98 22.11 -1.05 9.43
C VAL A 98 20.63 -1.18 9.74
N GLN A 99 20.03 -0.04 10.11
CA GLN A 99 18.60 0.06 10.39
C GLN A 99 17.98 1.10 9.47
N VAL A 100 16.77 0.85 8.98
CA VAL A 100 16.06 1.78 8.10
C VAL A 100 15.42 2.90 8.93
N LYS A 101 15.74 4.16 8.60
CA LYS A 101 15.19 5.37 9.23
C LYS A 101 14.05 5.98 8.41
N LYS A 102 14.13 5.88 7.09
CA LYS A 102 13.07 6.31 6.16
C LYS A 102 12.98 5.33 5.00
N ASP A 103 11.77 5.04 4.58
CA ASP A 103 11.52 4.16 3.44
C ASP A 103 11.99 4.82 2.13
N GLU A 104 12.21 4.01 1.11
CA GLU A 104 12.51 4.49 -0.23
C GLU A 104 11.34 5.32 -0.77
N THR A 105 11.65 6.37 -1.52
CA THR A 105 10.66 7.27 -2.12
C THR A 105 11.06 7.62 -3.54
N GLY A 106 10.17 7.40 -4.49
CA GLY A 106 10.42 7.72 -5.89
C GLY A 106 11.70 7.06 -6.41
N GLN A 107 12.69 7.87 -6.76
CA GLN A 107 13.97 7.40 -7.29
C GLN A 107 15.03 7.15 -6.21
N LYS A 108 14.74 7.49 -4.94
CA LYS A 108 15.71 7.39 -3.85
C LYS A 108 15.54 6.12 -3.03
N GLY A 109 16.64 5.43 -2.74
CA GLY A 109 16.65 4.27 -1.86
C GLY A 109 16.40 4.67 -0.39
N PRO A 110 16.24 3.67 0.49
CA PRO A 110 15.94 3.95 1.90
C PRO A 110 17.10 4.66 2.60
N LEU A 111 16.76 5.50 3.57
CA LEU A 111 17.75 6.17 4.45
C LEU A 111 18.09 5.23 5.59
N LEU A 112 19.38 4.98 5.79
CA LEU A 112 19.90 4.03 6.79
C LEU A 112 20.66 4.72 7.91
N THR A 113 20.78 4.02 9.03
CA THR A 113 21.67 4.37 10.12
C THR A 113 22.42 3.11 10.60
N GLY A 114 23.67 3.26 10.98
CA GLY A 114 24.43 2.23 11.67
C GLY A 114 24.25 2.25 13.17
N ILE A 115 23.63 3.33 13.69
CA ILE A 115 23.30 3.47 15.14
C ILE A 115 21.94 2.80 15.34
N ILE A 116 21.99 1.55 15.85
CA ILE A 116 20.78 0.73 16.01
C ILE A 116 19.96 1.24 17.20
N GLU A 117 18.65 1.29 17.03
CA GLU A 117 17.68 1.65 18.05
C GLU A 117 16.75 0.46 18.31
N LEU A 118 16.74 -0.04 19.54
CA LEU A 118 15.84 -1.12 19.97
C LEU A 118 14.76 -0.54 20.87
N SER A 119 13.53 -0.51 20.37
CA SER A 119 12.38 0.07 21.08
C SER A 119 11.77 -0.92 22.06
N GLY A 120 11.64 -0.48 23.31
CA GLY A 120 10.82 -1.10 24.33
C GLY A 120 9.58 -0.27 24.62
N GLU A 121 8.87 -0.62 25.64
CA GLU A 121 7.67 0.11 26.08
C GLU A 121 8.06 1.41 26.81
N GLN A 122 8.99 1.33 27.74
CA GLN A 122 9.43 2.44 28.59
C GLN A 122 10.65 3.18 28.05
N ILE A 123 11.52 2.49 27.31
CA ILE A 123 12.79 3.05 26.82
C ILE A 123 13.06 2.65 25.36
N VAL A 124 13.95 3.44 24.71
CA VAL A 124 14.60 3.02 23.48
C VAL A 124 16.09 2.88 23.80
N TYR A 125 16.65 1.72 23.53
CA TYR A 125 18.05 1.40 23.80
C TYR A 125 18.88 1.58 22.53
N LEU A 126 20.01 2.28 22.66
CA LEU A 126 20.95 2.53 21.56
C LEU A 126 22.32 1.92 21.97
N PRO A 127 22.61 0.68 21.57
CA PRO A 127 23.84 -0.01 22.00
C PRO A 127 25.14 0.78 21.79
N GLU A 128 25.20 1.56 20.69
CA GLU A 128 26.37 2.34 20.29
C GLU A 128 26.04 3.82 20.03
N GLY A 129 24.92 4.30 20.58
CA GLY A 129 24.42 5.65 20.31
C GLY A 129 25.03 6.77 21.13
N LYS A 130 25.58 6.46 22.30
CA LYS A 130 26.26 7.42 23.19
C LYS A 130 25.40 8.66 23.51
N TYR A 131 24.08 8.48 23.59
CA TYR A 131 23.13 9.58 23.63
C TYR A 131 22.05 9.30 24.67
N THR A 132 21.80 10.27 25.55
CA THR A 132 20.75 10.15 26.57
C THR A 132 19.72 11.24 26.38
N ALA A 133 18.47 10.85 26.15
CA ALA A 133 17.35 11.77 25.99
C ALA A 133 16.18 11.34 26.87
N VAL A 134 15.29 12.27 27.15
CA VAL A 134 14.05 12.04 27.90
C VAL A 134 12.92 12.70 27.11
N SER A 135 11.77 12.08 27.08
CA SER A 135 10.57 12.56 26.39
C SER A 135 10.32 14.05 26.65
N LYS A 136 10.04 14.80 25.60
CA LYS A 136 9.72 16.23 25.64
C LYS A 136 8.42 16.53 26.40
N LYS A 137 7.61 15.51 26.68
CA LYS A 137 6.36 15.64 27.44
C LYS A 137 6.57 15.75 28.95
N ALA A 138 7.80 15.48 29.42
CA ALA A 138 8.21 15.64 30.83
C ALA A 138 8.64 17.10 31.08
N ASP A 139 8.44 17.59 32.28
CA ASP A 139 8.94 18.91 32.66
C ASP A 139 10.48 18.87 32.82
N ASP A 140 11.13 20.02 32.90
CA ASP A 140 12.60 20.12 32.92
C ASP A 140 13.24 19.48 34.14
N ALA A 141 12.61 19.58 35.32
CA ALA A 141 13.10 18.98 36.56
C ALA A 141 13.10 17.45 36.46
N ASP A 142 11.98 16.89 35.98
CA ASP A 142 11.85 15.44 35.75
C ASP A 142 12.83 14.95 34.70
N ARG A 143 13.01 15.72 33.60
CA ARG A 143 13.97 15.35 32.54
C ARG A 143 15.39 15.22 33.08
N ASN A 144 15.84 16.17 33.90
CA ASN A 144 17.20 16.13 34.50
C ASN A 144 17.34 14.97 35.46
N LYS A 145 16.35 14.74 36.31
CA LYS A 145 16.29 13.62 37.25
C LYS A 145 16.43 12.27 36.52
N TRP A 146 15.64 12.09 35.45
CA TRP A 146 15.68 10.87 34.65
C TRP A 146 17.00 10.68 33.90
N ARG A 147 17.58 11.75 33.35
CA ARG A 147 18.90 11.69 32.70
C ARG A 147 19.97 11.16 33.66
N ASN A 148 20.01 11.71 34.87
CA ASN A 148 21.00 11.30 35.87
C ASN A 148 20.77 9.86 36.33
N ARG A 149 19.51 9.47 36.48
CA ARG A 149 19.11 8.11 36.89
C ARG A 149 19.55 7.06 35.88
N VAL A 150 19.27 7.28 34.58
CA VAL A 150 19.56 6.29 33.52
C VAL A 150 21.07 6.25 33.19
N ARG A 151 21.78 7.37 33.23
CA ARG A 151 23.21 7.41 32.94
C ARG A 151 24.02 6.47 33.83
N LYS A 152 23.64 6.33 35.08
CA LYS A 152 24.31 5.46 36.06
C LYS A 152 24.22 3.96 35.67
N ALA A 153 23.27 3.58 34.82
CA ALA A 153 23.07 2.20 34.42
C ALA A 153 23.67 1.87 33.03
N LEU A 154 24.24 2.88 32.34
CA LEU A 154 24.74 2.74 30.97
C LEU A 154 26.27 2.56 30.92
N GLU A 155 26.72 1.74 29.98
CA GLU A 155 28.12 1.66 29.58
C GLU A 155 28.49 2.90 28.74
N PRO A 156 29.78 3.26 28.63
CA PRO A 156 30.22 4.50 27.95
C PRO A 156 29.73 4.65 26.49
N GLN A 157 29.56 3.55 25.75
CA GLN A 157 29.13 3.57 24.36
C GLN A 157 27.60 3.57 24.20
N GLU A 158 26.90 3.20 25.27
CA GLU A 158 25.43 3.05 25.22
C GLU A 158 24.69 4.38 25.28
N GLY A 159 23.50 4.39 24.68
CA GLY A 159 22.55 5.48 24.78
C GLY A 159 21.18 4.97 25.15
N ILE A 160 20.33 5.88 25.62
CA ILE A 160 18.96 5.56 26.01
C ILE A 160 18.04 6.77 25.76
N ILE A 161 16.82 6.49 25.33
CA ILE A 161 15.74 7.49 25.25
C ILE A 161 14.65 7.03 26.21
N VAL A 162 14.37 7.83 27.23
CA VAL A 162 13.31 7.57 28.22
C VAL A 162 11.97 8.02 27.63
N ARG A 163 11.01 7.11 27.54
CA ARG A 163 9.67 7.39 27.01
C ARG A 163 8.73 7.89 28.10
N THR A 164 7.64 8.52 27.68
CA THR A 164 6.57 9.00 28.57
C THR A 164 6.05 7.88 29.49
N ALA A 165 5.97 6.64 28.95
CA ALA A 165 5.51 5.48 29.74
C ALA A 165 6.37 5.20 30.97
N ALA A 166 7.70 5.40 30.89
CA ALA A 166 8.61 5.22 32.02
C ALA A 166 8.34 6.29 33.10
N ILE A 167 8.10 7.52 32.67
CA ILE A 167 7.84 8.66 33.56
C ILE A 167 6.53 8.43 34.32
N HIS A 168 5.47 8.00 33.61
CA HIS A 168 4.16 7.71 34.23
C HIS A 168 4.24 6.52 35.20
N ALA A 169 5.02 5.48 34.85
CA ALA A 169 5.22 4.31 35.72
C ALA A 169 6.03 4.63 37.00
N GLY A 170 6.99 5.55 36.90
CA GLY A 170 7.78 6.08 38.02
C GLY A 170 8.78 5.12 38.67
N GLY A 171 8.64 3.82 38.45
CA GLY A 171 9.46 2.79 39.09
C GLY A 171 10.73 2.42 38.34
N ASP A 172 11.28 1.25 38.62
CA ASP A 172 12.52 0.72 38.05
C ASP A 172 12.31 -0.32 36.93
N GLY A 173 11.07 -0.51 36.45
CA GLY A 173 10.76 -1.44 35.37
C GLY A 173 11.60 -1.25 34.10
N TRP A 174 12.01 -0.02 33.83
CA TRP A 174 12.88 0.30 32.69
C TRP A 174 14.24 -0.43 32.79
N ARG A 175 14.72 -0.77 34.01
CA ARG A 175 15.99 -1.51 34.19
C ARG A 175 15.89 -2.93 33.65
N ASP A 176 14.79 -3.60 33.94
CA ASP A 176 14.56 -4.96 33.45
C ASP A 176 14.36 -4.94 31.94
N GLU A 177 13.66 -3.93 31.42
CA GLU A 177 13.54 -3.72 29.99
C GLU A 177 14.90 -3.49 29.32
N LEU A 178 15.78 -2.70 29.96
CA LEU A 178 17.15 -2.48 29.47
C LEU A 178 17.93 -3.79 29.38
N LYS A 179 17.84 -4.66 30.40
CA LYS A 179 18.47 -5.99 30.38
C LYS A 179 17.95 -6.81 29.18
N CYS A 180 16.64 -6.83 28.95
CA CYS A 180 16.04 -7.55 27.83
C CYS A 180 16.53 -7.00 26.48
N LEU A 181 16.60 -5.68 26.33
CA LEU A 181 17.05 -5.05 25.09
C LEU A 181 18.55 -5.29 24.84
N ARG A 182 19.37 -5.34 25.89
CA ARG A 182 20.79 -5.72 25.80
C ARG A 182 20.93 -7.16 25.28
N LEU A 183 20.14 -8.09 25.83
CA LEU A 183 20.13 -9.50 25.37
C LEU A 183 19.68 -9.58 23.90
N ARG A 184 18.66 -8.82 23.55
CA ARG A 184 18.17 -8.76 22.17
C ARG A 184 19.26 -8.28 21.20
N TYR A 185 20.02 -7.26 21.57
CA TYR A 185 21.14 -6.77 20.76
C TYR A 185 22.23 -7.84 20.61
N LYS A 186 22.56 -8.54 21.72
CA LYS A 186 23.52 -9.65 21.68
C LYS A 186 23.06 -10.73 20.68
N CYS A 187 21.78 -11.11 20.71
CA CYS A 187 21.22 -12.07 19.76
C CYS A 187 21.33 -11.59 18.31
N LEU A 188 21.13 -10.28 18.06
CA LEU A 188 21.29 -9.72 16.71
C LEU A 188 22.75 -9.83 16.23
N LEU A 189 23.72 -9.58 17.11
CA LEU A 189 25.15 -9.73 16.78
C LEU A 189 25.50 -11.19 16.45
N GLU A 190 25.01 -12.12 17.25
CA GLU A 190 25.21 -13.56 17.03
C GLU A 190 24.60 -14.00 15.70
N LYS A 191 23.40 -13.55 15.39
CA LYS A 191 22.71 -13.83 14.12
C LYS A 191 23.50 -13.25 12.94
N ALA A 192 23.99 -12.01 13.07
CA ALA A 192 24.80 -11.34 12.04
C ALA A 192 26.08 -12.11 11.74
N ALA A 193 26.71 -12.72 12.76
CA ALA A 193 27.94 -13.51 12.61
C ALA A 193 27.70 -14.81 11.83
N GLN A 194 26.47 -15.33 11.81
CA GLN A 194 26.10 -16.59 11.15
C GLN A 194 25.57 -16.41 9.72
N LEU A 195 25.16 -15.19 9.36
CA LEU A 195 24.51 -14.93 8.07
C LEU A 195 25.46 -14.26 7.09
N LYS A 196 25.15 -14.43 5.81
CA LYS A 196 25.86 -13.78 4.71
C LYS A 196 25.05 -12.58 4.22
N ALA A 197 25.68 -11.42 4.13
CA ALA A 197 25.04 -10.19 3.66
C ALA A 197 24.72 -10.28 2.14
N PRO A 198 23.59 -9.70 1.69
CA PRO A 198 22.57 -9.02 2.48
C PRO A 198 21.60 -9.99 3.17
N ALA A 199 21.20 -9.69 4.39
CA ALA A 199 20.27 -10.54 5.17
C ALA A 199 19.44 -9.70 6.14
N VAL A 200 18.22 -10.15 6.43
CA VAL A 200 17.34 -9.53 7.42
C VAL A 200 17.72 -10.04 8.81
N LEU A 201 18.05 -9.13 9.73
CA LEU A 201 18.33 -9.47 11.12
C LEU A 201 17.10 -9.35 12.01
N HIS A 202 16.29 -8.31 11.77
CA HIS A 202 15.08 -8.05 12.56
C HIS A 202 14.05 -7.31 11.72
N GLU A 203 12.82 -7.78 11.75
CA GLU A 203 11.66 -7.09 11.18
C GLU A 203 10.83 -6.50 12.33
N LYS A 204 10.64 -5.19 12.32
CA LYS A 204 9.90 -4.47 13.36
C LYS A 204 8.43 -4.86 13.37
N SER A 205 7.84 -5.11 12.19
CA SER A 205 6.45 -5.52 12.05
C SER A 205 6.38 -6.79 11.20
N THR A 206 5.96 -7.89 11.82
CA THR A 206 5.72 -9.18 11.14
C THR A 206 4.22 -9.38 10.97
N VAL A 207 3.84 -10.29 10.09
CA VAL A 207 2.43 -10.68 9.90
C VAL A 207 1.87 -11.25 11.21
N GLU A 208 2.66 -12.08 11.90
CA GLU A 208 2.25 -12.64 13.19
C GLU A 208 2.02 -11.56 14.24
N ALA A 209 2.85 -10.51 14.26
CA ALA A 209 2.67 -9.38 15.18
C ALA A 209 1.39 -8.59 14.88
N GLU A 210 1.06 -8.40 13.59
CA GLU A 210 -0.19 -7.77 13.17
C GLU A 210 -1.39 -8.61 13.61
N ILE A 211 -1.34 -9.91 13.35
CA ILE A 211 -2.41 -10.84 13.72
C ILE A 211 -2.57 -10.86 15.24
N PHE A 212 -1.46 -10.89 15.98
CA PHE A 212 -1.50 -10.85 17.45
C PHE A 212 -2.23 -9.60 17.96
N ARG A 213 -1.94 -8.42 17.40
CA ARG A 213 -2.65 -7.18 17.75
C ARG A 213 -4.15 -7.27 17.50
N GLU A 214 -4.54 -7.92 16.38
CA GLU A 214 -5.97 -8.17 16.08
C GLU A 214 -6.60 -9.11 17.11
N LEU A 215 -5.89 -10.17 17.50
CA LEU A 215 -6.38 -11.12 18.50
C LEU A 215 -6.61 -10.43 19.85
N VAL A 216 -5.68 -9.54 20.24
CA VAL A 216 -5.82 -8.75 21.49
C VAL A 216 -7.01 -7.79 21.39
N ARG A 217 -7.17 -7.13 20.27
CA ARG A 217 -8.25 -6.13 20.03
C ARG A 217 -9.64 -6.81 20.03
N LEU A 218 -9.77 -7.94 19.36
CA LEU A 218 -11.05 -8.64 19.17
C LEU A 218 -11.41 -9.56 20.32
N LYS A 219 -10.42 -10.02 21.10
CA LYS A 219 -10.54 -10.78 22.36
C LYS A 219 -10.97 -12.25 22.24
N SER A 220 -11.88 -12.61 21.34
CA SER A 220 -12.40 -13.98 21.27
C SER A 220 -12.82 -14.41 19.87
N GLY A 221 -12.80 -15.70 19.62
CA GLY A 221 -13.21 -16.29 18.36
C GLY A 221 -12.42 -17.55 18.00
N THR A 222 -12.37 -17.88 16.72
CA THR A 222 -11.62 -19.02 16.18
C THR A 222 -10.55 -18.53 15.21
N VAL A 223 -9.34 -19.04 15.35
CA VAL A 223 -8.23 -18.78 14.42
C VAL A 223 -8.02 -20.05 13.59
N ILE A 224 -8.05 -19.92 12.27
CA ILE A 224 -7.80 -21.02 11.34
C ILE A 224 -6.59 -20.66 10.49
N VAL A 225 -5.52 -21.45 10.60
CA VAL A 225 -4.20 -21.16 9.99
C VAL A 225 -3.81 -22.31 9.06
N ASP A 226 -3.20 -21.99 7.93
CA ASP A 226 -2.75 -23.00 6.96
C ASP A 226 -1.30 -23.47 7.19
N ASP A 227 -0.63 -23.03 8.24
CA ASP A 227 0.76 -23.38 8.55
C ASP A 227 0.93 -23.74 10.04
N ALA A 228 1.49 -24.91 10.28
CA ALA A 228 1.65 -25.45 11.65
C ALA A 228 2.62 -24.63 12.51
N GLU A 229 3.71 -24.13 11.92
CA GLU A 229 4.70 -23.33 12.66
C GLU A 229 4.11 -21.97 13.05
N ALA A 230 3.38 -21.33 12.13
CA ALA A 230 2.68 -20.07 12.41
C ALA A 230 1.64 -20.26 13.51
N LEU A 231 0.90 -21.37 13.47
CA LEU A 231 -0.07 -21.73 14.51
C LEU A 231 0.61 -21.82 15.88
N ALA A 232 1.73 -22.53 15.96
CA ALA A 232 2.49 -22.69 17.21
C ALA A 232 3.00 -21.34 17.75
N ARG A 233 3.50 -20.48 16.85
CA ARG A 233 3.99 -19.14 17.25
C ARG A 233 2.85 -18.26 17.79
N LEU A 234 1.67 -18.30 17.16
CA LEU A 234 0.51 -17.54 17.61
C LEU A 234 0.00 -18.02 18.96
N LYS A 235 -0.06 -19.35 19.16
CA LYS A 235 -0.43 -19.93 20.46
C LYS A 235 0.54 -19.48 21.55
N ALA A 236 1.84 -19.48 21.26
CA ALA A 236 2.88 -19.07 22.22
C ALA A 236 2.73 -17.59 22.61
N LEU A 237 2.38 -16.72 21.65
CA LEU A 237 2.16 -15.30 21.92
C LEU A 237 0.95 -15.06 22.82
N LEU A 238 -0.06 -15.93 22.78
CA LEU A 238 -1.27 -15.81 23.60
C LEU A 238 -1.14 -16.50 24.96
N ALA A 239 -0.10 -17.30 25.17
CA ALA A 239 0.14 -17.99 26.44
C ALA A 239 0.26 -16.97 27.58
N GLY A 240 -0.41 -17.21 28.70
CA GLY A 240 -0.42 -16.31 29.85
C GLY A 240 -1.38 -15.13 29.72
N ARG A 241 -2.27 -15.15 28.71
CA ARG A 241 -3.27 -14.10 28.52
C ARG A 241 -4.69 -14.68 28.67
N PRO A 242 -5.14 -14.91 29.91
CA PRO A 242 -6.44 -15.57 30.18
C PRO A 242 -7.65 -14.73 29.75
N GLU A 243 -7.47 -13.41 29.56
CA GLU A 243 -8.51 -12.51 29.08
C GLU A 243 -8.85 -12.73 27.60
N LEU A 244 -7.99 -13.46 26.86
CA LEU A 244 -8.19 -13.74 25.44
C LEU A 244 -8.70 -15.16 25.26
N ASP A 245 -9.87 -15.30 24.63
CA ASP A 245 -10.58 -16.59 24.45
C ASP A 245 -10.59 -16.99 22.97
N TRP A 246 -9.44 -17.48 22.48
CA TRP A 246 -9.27 -17.92 21.09
C TRP A 246 -9.09 -19.43 21.00
N SER A 247 -9.84 -20.08 20.13
CA SER A 247 -9.60 -21.47 19.74
C SER A 247 -8.80 -21.48 18.44
N PHE A 248 -7.98 -22.50 18.24
CA PHE A 248 -7.06 -22.61 17.10
C PHE A 248 -7.31 -23.89 16.32
N GLU A 249 -7.34 -23.78 15.00
CA GLU A 249 -7.47 -24.92 14.09
C GLU A 249 -6.40 -24.83 13.01
N LEU A 250 -5.78 -25.97 12.69
CA LEU A 250 -4.86 -26.09 11.55
C LEU A 250 -5.65 -26.51 10.32
N TYR A 251 -5.55 -25.73 9.26
CA TYR A 251 -6.16 -26.06 7.97
C TYR A 251 -5.17 -26.88 7.14
N SER A 252 -5.56 -28.08 6.74
CA SER A 252 -4.73 -29.00 5.95
C SER A 252 -5.37 -29.40 4.61
N GLY A 253 -6.38 -28.67 4.16
CA GLY A 253 -7.04 -28.93 2.88
C GLY A 253 -6.14 -28.64 1.69
N LYS A 254 -6.44 -29.24 0.54
CA LYS A 254 -5.68 -29.05 -0.71
C LYS A 254 -5.95 -27.70 -1.34
N GLN A 255 -7.19 -27.22 -1.22
CA GLN A 255 -7.61 -25.92 -1.74
C GLN A 255 -7.00 -24.81 -0.88
N ASN A 256 -6.64 -23.66 -1.50
CA ASN A 256 -6.17 -22.52 -0.72
C ASN A 256 -7.23 -22.13 0.31
N ILE A 257 -6.80 -21.77 1.51
CA ILE A 257 -7.69 -21.48 2.63
C ILE A 257 -8.63 -20.31 2.32
N PHE A 258 -8.17 -19.26 1.62
CA PHE A 258 -9.01 -18.12 1.22
C PHE A 258 -10.12 -18.56 0.25
N THR A 259 -9.80 -19.46 -0.68
CA THR A 259 -10.77 -20.04 -1.61
C THR A 259 -11.79 -20.89 -0.85
N ARG A 260 -11.33 -21.72 0.09
CA ARG A 260 -12.19 -22.59 0.92
C ARG A 260 -13.25 -21.79 1.69
N TYR A 261 -12.86 -20.62 2.23
CA TYR A 261 -13.75 -19.75 3.00
C TYR A 261 -14.37 -18.64 2.17
N ARG A 262 -14.25 -18.70 0.83
CA ARG A 262 -14.85 -17.76 -0.15
C ARG A 262 -14.38 -16.30 0.03
N ILE A 263 -13.21 -16.11 0.65
CA ILE A 263 -12.64 -14.78 0.89
C ILE A 263 -12.15 -14.16 -0.42
N ASP A 264 -11.65 -14.98 -1.36
CA ASP A 264 -11.19 -14.51 -2.67
C ASP A 264 -12.30 -13.79 -3.45
N ARG A 265 -13.54 -14.24 -3.32
CA ARG A 265 -14.69 -13.56 -3.94
C ARG A 265 -14.89 -12.16 -3.35
N THR A 266 -14.86 -12.04 -2.03
CA THR A 266 -14.96 -10.72 -1.36
C THR A 266 -13.79 -9.83 -1.76
N LEU A 267 -12.58 -10.40 -1.89
CA LEU A 267 -11.40 -9.68 -2.32
C LEU A 267 -11.58 -9.09 -3.73
N GLU A 268 -12.08 -9.90 -4.68
CA GLU A 268 -12.37 -9.44 -6.04
C GLU A 268 -13.39 -8.29 -6.04
N GLU A 269 -14.44 -8.43 -5.23
CA GLU A 269 -15.49 -7.41 -5.10
C GLU A 269 -14.93 -6.12 -4.48
N ALA A 270 -14.02 -6.25 -3.51
CA ALA A 270 -13.38 -5.12 -2.82
C ALA A 270 -12.42 -4.33 -3.72
N LEU A 271 -12.06 -4.86 -4.89
CA LEU A 271 -11.22 -4.16 -5.87
C LEU A 271 -12.04 -3.44 -6.94
N LYS A 272 -13.36 -3.65 -6.96
CA LYS A 272 -14.25 -3.04 -7.95
C LYS A 272 -14.64 -1.62 -7.52
N ARG A 273 -14.80 -0.77 -8.51
CA ARG A 273 -15.21 0.63 -8.33
C ARG A 273 -16.66 0.74 -7.85
N VAL A 274 -17.54 -0.17 -8.32
CA VAL A 274 -18.98 -0.15 -8.03
C VAL A 274 -19.33 -1.21 -7.00
N VAL A 275 -20.10 -0.80 -5.97
CA VAL A 275 -20.60 -1.68 -4.90
C VAL A 275 -22.14 -1.62 -4.92
N TRP A 276 -22.78 -2.76 -5.16
CA TRP A 276 -24.23 -2.86 -5.19
C TRP A 276 -24.81 -3.00 -3.78
N LEU A 277 -25.89 -2.28 -3.50
CA LEU A 277 -26.66 -2.36 -2.26
C LEU A 277 -27.84 -3.33 -2.43
N GLU A 278 -28.37 -3.80 -1.31
CA GLU A 278 -29.46 -4.79 -1.29
C GLU A 278 -30.74 -4.33 -2.03
N ASN A 279 -30.97 -3.02 -2.05
CA ASN A 279 -32.17 -2.44 -2.69
C ASN A 279 -31.97 -2.10 -4.20
N GLY A 280 -30.81 -2.45 -4.77
CA GLY A 280 -30.52 -2.15 -6.17
C GLY A 280 -29.89 -0.79 -6.42
N ALA A 281 -29.71 0.01 -5.38
CA ALA A 281 -28.85 1.19 -5.41
C ALA A 281 -27.39 0.77 -5.44
N TYR A 282 -26.47 1.72 -5.62
CA TYR A 282 -25.04 1.38 -5.67
C TYR A 282 -24.16 2.55 -5.23
N LEU A 283 -22.96 2.20 -4.78
CA LEU A 283 -21.88 3.13 -4.47
C LEU A 283 -20.87 3.12 -5.61
N VAL A 284 -20.30 4.29 -5.90
CA VAL A 284 -19.13 4.42 -6.78
C VAL A 284 -18.00 4.93 -5.88
N ILE A 285 -16.91 4.16 -5.77
CA ILE A 285 -15.79 4.48 -4.90
C ILE A 285 -14.57 4.79 -5.76
N ASP A 286 -14.07 6.03 -5.66
CA ASP A 286 -12.87 6.49 -6.39
C ASP A 286 -11.79 6.92 -5.40
N GLU A 287 -10.65 6.24 -5.45
CA GLU A 287 -9.44 6.60 -4.69
C GLU A 287 -8.57 7.46 -5.59
N THR A 288 -8.33 8.71 -5.19
CA THR A 288 -7.45 9.64 -5.88
C THR A 288 -6.12 9.75 -5.12
N GLU A 289 -5.18 10.51 -5.65
CA GLU A 289 -3.90 10.77 -4.99
C GLU A 289 -4.09 11.42 -3.60
N ALA A 290 -5.07 12.30 -3.46
CA ALA A 290 -5.24 13.14 -2.27
C ALA A 290 -6.35 12.67 -1.33
N LEU A 291 -7.38 12.00 -1.84
CA LEU A 291 -8.56 11.65 -1.05
C LEU A 291 -9.38 10.54 -1.70
N THR A 292 -10.31 9.96 -0.94
CA THR A 292 -11.28 8.98 -1.45
C THR A 292 -12.63 9.67 -1.57
N ILE A 293 -13.30 9.46 -2.69
CA ILE A 293 -14.64 10.01 -2.97
C ILE A 293 -15.61 8.83 -3.13
N ILE A 294 -16.76 8.93 -2.48
CA ILE A 294 -17.81 7.91 -2.58
C ILE A 294 -19.11 8.61 -3.00
N ASP A 295 -19.68 8.15 -4.10
CA ASP A 295 -20.96 8.67 -4.65
C ASP A 295 -22.04 7.60 -4.46
N VAL A 296 -23.21 8.02 -3.95
CA VAL A 296 -24.35 7.14 -3.69
C VAL A 296 -25.39 7.33 -4.80
N ASN A 297 -25.75 6.25 -5.50
CA ASN A 297 -26.70 6.28 -6.63
C ASN A 297 -27.91 5.39 -6.35
N THR A 298 -29.11 5.86 -6.70
CA THR A 298 -30.35 5.12 -6.53
C THR A 298 -30.47 3.91 -7.47
N GLY A 299 -29.72 3.93 -8.60
CA GLY A 299 -29.83 2.87 -9.62
C GLY A 299 -31.25 2.79 -10.17
N LYS A 300 -31.79 1.58 -10.21
CA LYS A 300 -33.17 1.31 -10.66
C LYS A 300 -34.20 1.36 -9.51
N TYR A 301 -33.75 1.65 -8.30
CA TYR A 301 -34.64 1.69 -7.12
C TYR A 301 -35.45 2.98 -7.13
N THR A 302 -36.74 2.86 -7.39
CA THR A 302 -37.65 4.02 -7.51
C THR A 302 -38.58 4.20 -6.30
N GLY A 303 -38.57 3.23 -5.36
CA GLY A 303 -39.46 3.27 -4.20
C GLY A 303 -40.91 3.01 -4.58
N THR A 304 -41.76 2.87 -3.59
CA THR A 304 -43.17 2.53 -3.81
C THR A 304 -44.17 3.59 -3.31
N THR A 305 -43.77 4.47 -2.39
CA THR A 305 -44.75 5.36 -1.75
C THR A 305 -44.29 6.79 -1.52
N ASP A 306 -43.07 7.02 -1.04
CA ASP A 306 -42.58 8.36 -0.73
C ASP A 306 -41.12 8.50 -1.15
N GLN A 307 -40.83 9.51 -1.94
CA GLN A 307 -39.48 9.79 -2.43
C GLN A 307 -38.51 10.07 -1.28
N ALA A 308 -38.93 10.89 -0.30
CA ALA A 308 -38.07 11.24 0.82
C ALA A 308 -37.72 10.03 1.69
N GLU A 309 -38.68 9.14 1.93
CA GLU A 309 -38.48 7.89 2.67
C GLU A 309 -37.56 6.94 1.90
N THR A 310 -37.72 6.87 0.60
CA THR A 310 -36.89 6.04 -0.31
C THR A 310 -35.43 6.51 -0.26
N VAL A 311 -35.19 7.83 -0.34
CA VAL A 311 -33.88 8.46 -0.26
C VAL A 311 -33.23 8.14 1.09
N LEU A 312 -33.95 8.36 2.19
CA LEU A 312 -33.42 8.10 3.54
C LEU A 312 -33.03 6.63 3.71
N LYS A 313 -33.90 5.69 3.31
CA LYS A 313 -33.62 4.25 3.39
C LYS A 313 -32.35 3.90 2.60
N THR A 314 -32.22 4.43 1.39
CA THR A 314 -31.04 4.18 0.54
C THR A 314 -29.79 4.75 1.18
N ASN A 315 -29.83 5.97 1.71
CA ASN A 315 -28.68 6.59 2.36
C ASN A 315 -28.27 5.87 3.66
N LEU A 316 -29.23 5.31 4.41
CA LEU A 316 -28.93 4.50 5.60
C LEU A 316 -28.21 3.20 5.22
N LEU A 317 -28.68 2.51 4.16
CA LEU A 317 -28.01 1.32 3.62
C LEU A 317 -26.62 1.67 3.13
N ALA A 318 -26.51 2.80 2.40
CA ALA A 318 -25.23 3.30 1.89
C ALA A 318 -24.24 3.57 3.04
N ALA A 319 -24.68 4.28 4.09
CA ALA A 319 -23.84 4.60 5.25
C ALA A 319 -23.26 3.34 5.90
N LYS A 320 -24.11 2.31 6.06
CA LYS A 320 -23.70 1.02 6.63
C LYS A 320 -22.64 0.35 5.74
N GLU A 321 -22.91 0.26 4.44
CA GLU A 321 -21.99 -0.37 3.49
C GLU A 321 -20.70 0.45 3.34
N ILE A 322 -20.76 1.78 3.35
CA ILE A 322 -19.60 2.66 3.31
C ILE A 322 -18.67 2.34 4.50
N GLY A 323 -19.22 2.30 5.71
CA GLY A 323 -18.43 1.95 6.90
C GLY A 323 -17.74 0.59 6.75
N ARG A 324 -18.47 -0.41 6.23
CA ARG A 324 -17.92 -1.74 5.95
C ARG A 324 -16.79 -1.68 4.90
N GLN A 325 -17.01 -0.96 3.80
CA GLN A 325 -16.02 -0.84 2.70
C GLN A 325 -14.76 -0.09 3.14
N LEU A 326 -14.89 0.93 3.98
CA LEU A 326 -13.72 1.66 4.51
C LEU A 326 -12.82 0.75 5.34
N LYS A 327 -13.41 -0.12 6.16
CA LYS A 327 -12.66 -1.12 6.95
C LYS A 327 -12.09 -2.23 6.06
N LEU A 328 -12.89 -2.78 5.16
CA LEU A 328 -12.53 -3.88 4.27
C LEU A 328 -11.34 -3.48 3.36
N ARG A 329 -11.45 -2.34 2.69
CA ARG A 329 -10.42 -1.83 1.77
C ARG A 329 -9.29 -1.09 2.48
N ASP A 330 -9.47 -0.81 3.77
CA ASP A 330 -8.52 -0.07 4.61
C ASP A 330 -8.18 1.31 4.03
N TYR A 331 -9.18 2.03 3.56
CA TYR A 331 -9.03 3.40 3.07
C TYR A 331 -8.71 4.34 4.24
N GLY A 332 -7.76 5.25 4.02
CA GLY A 332 -7.36 6.24 5.02
C GLY A 332 -7.14 7.62 4.39
N GLY A 333 -6.96 8.61 5.23
CA GLY A 333 -6.83 10.01 4.81
C GLY A 333 -8.20 10.69 4.76
N ILE A 334 -8.33 11.67 3.87
CA ILE A 334 -9.58 12.43 3.67
C ILE A 334 -10.55 11.55 2.85
N ILE A 335 -11.81 11.48 3.32
CA ILE A 335 -12.87 10.74 2.66
C ILE A 335 -14.08 11.67 2.55
N LEU A 336 -14.62 11.78 1.34
CA LEU A 336 -15.81 12.59 1.05
C LEU A 336 -16.91 11.66 0.54
N VAL A 337 -18.12 11.81 1.09
CA VAL A 337 -19.27 11.00 0.66
C VAL A 337 -20.38 11.92 0.15
N ASP A 338 -20.79 11.68 -1.08
CA ASP A 338 -21.91 12.38 -1.72
C ASP A 338 -23.14 11.48 -1.60
N PHE A 339 -23.91 11.71 -0.53
CA PHE A 339 -25.19 11.02 -0.31
C PHE A 339 -26.26 11.62 -1.21
N ILE A 340 -27.30 10.83 -1.50
CA ILE A 340 -28.48 11.34 -2.23
C ILE A 340 -29.08 12.49 -1.40
N ASP A 341 -29.45 13.57 -2.06
CA ASP A 341 -29.92 14.81 -1.42
C ASP A 341 -30.99 14.58 -0.35
N MET A 342 -30.73 15.09 0.85
CA MET A 342 -31.64 15.06 2.02
C MET A 342 -31.99 16.47 2.43
N GLN A 343 -33.28 16.73 2.64
CA GLN A 343 -33.77 18.04 3.06
C GLN A 343 -33.68 18.31 4.57
N UNK A 344 -33.80 17.33 5.26
CA UNK A 344 -33.87 17.45 6.58
C UNK A 344 -32.61 17.15 7.22
N ASP A 345 -32.37 18.07 8.12
CA ASP A 345 -31.17 17.88 8.96
C ASP A 345 -31.25 16.63 9.84
N GLU A 346 -32.47 16.28 10.23
CA GLU A 346 -32.70 15.04 11.00
C GLU A 346 -32.31 13.80 10.21
N GLN A 347 -32.58 13.80 8.90
CA GLN A 347 -32.18 12.70 8.01
C GLN A 347 -30.65 12.59 7.92
N ARG A 348 -29.98 13.74 7.77
CA ARG A 348 -28.51 13.83 7.76
C ARG A 348 -27.90 13.30 9.06
N ALA A 349 -28.54 13.66 10.19
CA ALA A 349 -28.10 13.19 11.52
C ALA A 349 -28.25 11.67 11.66
N GLN A 350 -29.34 11.10 11.15
CA GLN A 350 -29.56 9.64 11.15
C GLN A 350 -28.51 8.90 10.33
N VAL A 351 -28.23 9.39 9.12
CA VAL A 351 -27.24 8.80 8.21
C VAL A 351 -25.83 8.86 8.84
N ARG A 352 -25.48 10.01 9.42
CA ARG A 352 -24.23 10.20 10.15
C ARG A 352 -24.11 9.20 11.31
N ALA A 353 -25.18 9.06 12.12
CA ALA A 353 -25.19 8.15 13.28
C ALA A 353 -24.97 6.69 12.88
N VAL A 354 -25.55 6.24 11.75
CA VAL A 354 -25.35 4.90 11.22
C VAL A 354 -23.87 4.69 10.83
N LEU A 355 -23.28 5.66 10.14
CA LEU A 355 -21.88 5.58 9.75
C LEU A 355 -20.95 5.56 10.98
N GLU A 356 -21.21 6.43 11.98
CA GLU A 356 -20.46 6.48 13.23
C GLU A 356 -20.52 5.14 13.96
N LYS A 357 -21.72 4.54 14.03
CA LYS A 357 -21.95 3.26 14.67
C LYS A 357 -21.17 2.12 13.95
N GLU A 358 -21.18 2.14 12.61
CA GLU A 358 -20.47 1.14 11.82
C GLU A 358 -18.94 1.19 12.03
N LEU A 359 -18.42 2.40 12.34
CA LEU A 359 -16.99 2.64 12.55
C LEU A 359 -16.58 2.64 14.04
N GLU A 360 -17.53 2.43 14.97
CA GLU A 360 -17.28 2.48 16.42
C GLU A 360 -16.17 1.53 16.86
N ASN A 361 -16.10 0.33 16.29
CA ASN A 361 -15.13 -0.70 16.64
C ASN A 361 -14.02 -0.85 15.58
N ASP A 362 -13.80 0.18 14.78
CA ASP A 362 -12.73 0.19 13.78
C ASP A 362 -11.36 0.21 14.48
N GLU A 363 -10.40 -0.52 13.92
CA GLU A 363 -9.00 -0.51 14.40
C GLU A 363 -8.33 0.86 14.20
N LYS A 364 -8.84 1.66 13.27
CA LYS A 364 -8.30 2.98 12.94
C LYS A 364 -9.17 4.09 13.53
N GLN A 365 -8.52 5.16 13.96
CA GLN A 365 -9.21 6.34 14.45
C GLN A 365 -9.89 7.04 13.28
N THR A 366 -11.20 7.34 13.44
CA THR A 366 -11.99 8.08 12.46
C THR A 366 -12.54 9.37 13.10
N ARG A 367 -12.73 10.37 12.27
CA ARG A 367 -13.35 11.63 12.69
C ARG A 367 -14.32 12.07 11.59
N ILE A 368 -15.61 12.08 11.90
CA ILE A 368 -16.65 12.57 10.99
C ILE A 368 -16.91 14.03 11.37
N THR A 369 -16.56 14.96 10.46
CA THR A 369 -16.72 16.40 10.70
C THR A 369 -18.17 16.82 10.55
N GLY A 370 -18.88 16.24 9.56
CA GLY A 370 -20.29 16.54 9.29
C GLY A 370 -20.52 16.81 7.81
N PHE A 371 -21.67 17.37 7.49
CA PHE A 371 -22.06 17.72 6.12
C PHE A 371 -21.65 19.17 5.80
N THR A 372 -21.19 19.37 4.58
CA THR A 372 -20.91 20.69 4.01
C THR A 372 -22.23 21.36 3.58
N GLU A 373 -22.17 22.64 3.21
CA GLU A 373 -23.28 23.36 2.59
C GLU A 373 -23.76 22.70 1.30
N LEU A 374 -22.86 21.98 0.61
CA LEU A 374 -23.17 21.24 -0.63
C LEU A 374 -23.78 19.85 -0.36
N GLY A 375 -23.94 19.47 0.91
CA GLY A 375 -24.48 18.15 1.25
C GLY A 375 -23.47 17.02 1.26
N ILE A 376 -22.17 17.31 1.13
CA ILE A 376 -21.08 16.32 1.13
C ILE A 376 -20.69 16.01 2.58
N LEU A 377 -20.74 14.74 2.98
CA LEU A 377 -20.22 14.33 4.28
C LEU A 377 -18.69 14.26 4.23
N GLN A 378 -18.05 14.91 5.20
CA GLN A 378 -16.59 14.97 5.31
C GLN A 378 -16.11 14.16 6.50
N MET A 379 -15.07 13.35 6.28
CA MET A 379 -14.46 12.60 7.36
C MET A 379 -12.99 12.32 7.09
N THR A 380 -12.26 11.94 8.14
CA THR A 380 -10.91 11.43 8.03
C THR A 380 -10.83 10.08 8.74
N ARG A 381 -9.97 9.19 8.21
CA ARG A 381 -9.65 7.91 8.82
C ARG A 381 -8.12 7.80 8.83
N LYS A 382 -7.55 7.44 9.96
CA LYS A 382 -6.08 7.36 10.10
C LYS A 382 -5.49 6.37 9.10
N LYS A 383 -4.49 6.81 8.32
CA LYS A 383 -3.77 5.96 7.35
C LYS A 383 -2.46 5.49 7.98
N THR A 384 -2.29 4.17 8.14
CA THR A 384 -1.08 3.58 8.73
C THR A 384 -0.39 2.60 7.78
N ARG A 385 -1.08 2.21 6.68
CA ARG A 385 -0.56 1.29 5.65
C ARG A 385 -1.25 1.58 4.33
N LYS A 386 -0.81 0.91 3.28
CA LYS A 386 -1.46 0.96 1.96
C LYS A 386 -2.88 0.42 2.08
N SER A 387 -3.81 1.00 1.33
CA SER A 387 -5.15 0.44 1.17
C SER A 387 -5.06 -0.89 0.41
N LEU A 388 -6.11 -1.70 0.46
CA LEU A 388 -6.16 -2.97 -0.24
C LEU A 388 -5.93 -2.82 -1.76
N PRO A 389 -6.59 -1.86 -2.45
CA PRO A 389 -6.29 -1.62 -3.87
C PRO A 389 -4.84 -1.16 -4.10
N GLU A 390 -4.30 -0.27 -3.26
CA GLU A 390 -2.89 0.18 -3.38
C GLU A 390 -1.91 -0.99 -3.26
N ALA A 391 -2.22 -1.97 -2.43
CA ALA A 391 -1.36 -3.14 -2.19
C ALA A 391 -1.40 -4.13 -3.35
N LEU A 392 -2.52 -4.24 -4.06
CA LEU A 392 -2.78 -5.31 -5.04
C LEU A 392 -2.77 -4.84 -6.50
N LEU A 393 -2.99 -3.55 -6.76
CA LEU A 393 -3.15 -3.03 -8.11
C LEU A 393 -1.97 -2.13 -8.50
N SER A 394 -1.69 -2.07 -9.78
CA SER A 394 -0.71 -1.15 -10.36
C SER A 394 -1.43 -0.14 -11.27
N VAL A 395 -0.77 0.96 -11.51
CA VAL A 395 -1.28 1.98 -12.46
C VAL A 395 -1.43 1.35 -13.85
N CYS A 396 -2.58 1.55 -14.48
CA CYS A 396 -2.85 1.01 -15.82
C CYS A 396 -1.83 1.56 -16.83
N PRO A 397 -1.06 0.71 -17.52
CA PRO A 397 -0.04 1.19 -18.47
C PRO A 397 -0.65 1.82 -19.73
N VAL A 398 -1.93 1.57 -20.02
CA VAL A 398 -2.59 2.12 -21.22
C VAL A 398 -2.99 3.57 -20.98
N CYS A 399 -3.67 3.87 -19.86
CA CYS A 399 -4.17 5.23 -19.59
C CYS A 399 -3.30 6.01 -18.58
N GLY A 400 -2.28 5.39 -18.01
CA GLY A 400 -1.42 6.03 -17.00
C GLY A 400 -2.19 6.45 -15.75
N GLY A 401 -3.34 5.83 -15.49
CA GLY A 401 -4.17 6.14 -14.31
C GLY A 401 -5.28 7.16 -14.56
N SER A 402 -5.37 7.73 -15.78
CA SER A 402 -6.39 8.74 -16.10
C SER A 402 -7.81 8.17 -16.24
N GLY A 403 -7.92 6.86 -16.51
CA GLY A 403 -9.20 6.20 -16.79
C GLY A 403 -9.76 6.50 -18.17
N LYS A 404 -9.00 7.21 -19.01
CA LYS A 404 -9.41 7.63 -20.37
C LYS A 404 -8.29 7.37 -21.36
N ILE A 405 -8.67 7.03 -22.60
CA ILE A 405 -7.75 6.87 -23.72
C ILE A 405 -8.30 7.67 -24.90
N GLU A 406 -7.46 7.94 -25.89
CA GLU A 406 -7.90 8.63 -27.09
C GLU A 406 -8.96 7.79 -27.82
N SER A 407 -9.99 8.46 -28.32
CA SER A 407 -11.09 7.77 -29.01
C SER A 407 -10.65 7.31 -30.41
N PRO A 408 -11.32 6.30 -30.98
CA PRO A 408 -11.07 5.88 -32.37
C PRO A 408 -11.15 7.06 -33.36
N GLU A 409 -12.09 7.98 -33.15
CA GLU A 409 -12.25 9.18 -33.99
C GLU A 409 -11.01 10.08 -33.92
N THR A 410 -10.51 10.32 -32.70
CA THR A 410 -9.30 11.16 -32.49
C THR A 410 -8.10 10.57 -33.23
N LEU A 411 -7.93 9.24 -33.13
CA LEU A 411 -6.85 8.53 -33.80
C LEU A 411 -7.00 8.55 -35.31
N ALA A 412 -8.24 8.33 -35.83
CA ALA A 412 -8.52 8.34 -37.26
C ALA A 412 -8.22 9.72 -37.88
N PHE A 413 -8.60 10.80 -37.20
CA PHE A 413 -8.36 12.14 -37.69
C PHE A 413 -6.88 12.53 -37.59
N ARG A 414 -6.16 12.01 -36.60
CA ARG A 414 -4.71 12.18 -36.53
C ARG A 414 -4.02 11.46 -37.68
N LEU A 415 -4.41 10.24 -37.98
CA LEU A 415 -3.90 9.45 -39.11
C LEU A 415 -4.12 10.23 -40.41
N GLU A 416 -5.32 10.81 -40.61
CA GLU A 416 -5.62 11.63 -41.80
C GLU A 416 -4.63 12.81 -41.90
N ARG A 417 -4.41 13.54 -40.83
CA ARG A 417 -3.47 14.68 -40.83
C ARG A 417 -2.04 14.24 -41.12
N GLU A 418 -1.58 13.13 -40.53
CA GLU A 418 -0.24 12.59 -40.77
C GLU A 418 -0.02 12.20 -42.23
N LEU A 419 -1.04 11.62 -42.85
CA LEU A 419 -0.98 11.27 -44.27
C LEU A 419 -0.90 12.52 -45.17
N TRP A 420 -1.55 13.62 -44.77
CA TRP A 420 -1.46 14.90 -45.49
C TRP A 420 -0.13 15.57 -45.36
N GLU A 421 0.52 15.50 -44.20
CA GLU A 421 1.75 16.23 -43.88
C GLU A 421 3.02 15.63 -44.51
N ALA A 422 2.97 14.34 -44.81
CA ALA A 422 4.17 13.65 -45.26
C ALA A 422 4.40 13.78 -46.78
N PRO A 423 5.65 13.89 -47.23
CA PRO A 423 5.98 14.01 -48.67
C PRO A 423 6.01 12.63 -49.33
N TYR A 424 4.83 12.08 -49.64
CA TYR A 424 4.67 10.72 -50.18
C TYR A 424 4.58 10.65 -51.70
N ALA A 425 5.00 11.68 -52.41
CA ALA A 425 4.77 11.85 -53.86
C ALA A 425 5.24 10.66 -54.72
N ASP A 426 6.23 9.91 -54.28
CA ASP A 426 6.86 8.84 -55.06
C ASP A 426 6.38 7.42 -54.73
N TYR A 427 5.39 7.26 -53.83
CA TYR A 427 4.92 5.93 -53.40
C TYR A 427 3.50 5.62 -53.96
N GLU A 428 3.29 4.39 -54.42
CA GLU A 428 1.99 3.94 -54.93
C GLU A 428 1.01 3.62 -53.80
N ALA A 429 1.53 3.22 -52.64
CA ALA A 429 0.70 2.77 -51.50
C ALA A 429 1.40 2.92 -50.15
N VAL A 430 0.58 2.94 -49.11
CA VAL A 430 1.04 2.91 -47.70
C VAL A 430 0.31 1.79 -46.95
N LEU A 431 1.03 1.06 -46.12
CA LEU A 431 0.49 0.04 -45.22
C LEU A 431 0.22 0.66 -43.84
N ILE A 432 -1.03 0.63 -43.44
CA ILE A 432 -1.51 1.17 -42.18
C ILE A 432 -1.99 0.01 -41.32
N GLU A 433 -1.39 -0.19 -40.17
CA GLU A 433 -1.84 -1.16 -39.19
C GLU A 433 -2.75 -0.43 -38.20
N CYS A 434 -3.95 -0.96 -37.96
CA CYS A 434 -4.90 -0.31 -37.04
C CYS A 434 -5.97 -1.28 -36.55
N THR A 435 -6.68 -0.85 -35.51
CA THR A 435 -7.88 -1.58 -35.03
C THR A 435 -9.06 -1.29 -35.93
N GLN A 436 -10.04 -2.21 -35.91
CA GLN A 436 -11.21 -2.11 -36.77
C GLN A 436 -12.00 -0.81 -36.52
N ASP A 437 -12.17 -0.42 -35.29
CA ASP A 437 -12.89 0.80 -34.90
C ASP A 437 -12.22 2.08 -35.45
N VAL A 438 -10.88 2.15 -35.45
CA VAL A 438 -10.14 3.27 -36.05
C VAL A 438 -10.33 3.28 -37.57
N LYS A 439 -10.24 2.11 -38.20
CA LYS A 439 -10.48 2.00 -39.66
C LYS A 439 -11.90 2.46 -40.05
N ASP A 440 -12.91 2.03 -39.29
CA ASP A 440 -14.31 2.40 -39.56
C ASP A 440 -14.52 3.92 -39.46
N CYS A 441 -13.93 4.56 -38.43
CA CYS A 441 -13.97 6.02 -38.27
C CYS A 441 -13.23 6.72 -39.41
N PHE A 442 -12.08 6.19 -39.83
CA PHE A 442 -11.26 6.75 -40.90
C PHE A 442 -11.98 6.66 -42.28
N CYS A 443 -12.51 5.49 -42.60
CA CYS A 443 -13.10 5.21 -43.92
C CYS A 443 -14.52 5.77 -44.09
N GLY A 444 -15.28 5.84 -43.01
CA GLY A 444 -16.72 6.18 -43.05
C GLY A 444 -17.57 4.97 -43.48
N GLU A 445 -18.88 5.14 -43.44
CA GLU A 445 -19.84 4.06 -43.70
C GLU A 445 -19.71 3.40 -45.09
N THR A 446 -19.34 4.16 -46.08
CA THR A 446 -19.27 3.68 -47.47
C THR A 446 -17.88 3.85 -48.07
N ASP A 447 -16.83 3.91 -47.23
CA ASP A 447 -15.46 4.18 -47.66
C ASP A 447 -15.31 5.51 -48.39
N VAL A 448 -16.24 6.45 -48.19
CA VAL A 448 -16.26 7.74 -48.91
C VAL A 448 -15.05 8.57 -48.57
N HIS A 449 -14.64 8.58 -47.30
CA HIS A 449 -13.48 9.35 -46.86
C HIS A 449 -12.18 8.71 -47.33
N LEU A 450 -12.11 7.39 -47.34
CA LEU A 450 -10.98 6.62 -47.85
C LEU A 450 -10.75 6.94 -49.35
N LYS A 451 -11.77 6.82 -50.14
CA LYS A 451 -11.70 7.07 -51.60
C LYS A 451 -11.31 8.53 -51.91
N ARG A 452 -11.90 9.47 -51.16
CA ARG A 452 -11.55 10.89 -51.28
C ARG A 452 -10.07 11.12 -50.99
N LEU A 453 -9.56 10.58 -49.90
CA LEU A 453 -8.17 10.78 -49.49
C LEU A 453 -7.19 10.09 -50.45
N GLU A 454 -7.50 8.87 -50.89
CA GLU A 454 -6.68 8.16 -51.88
C GLU A 454 -6.56 8.98 -53.20
N ASN A 455 -7.68 9.57 -53.67
CA ASN A 455 -7.68 10.41 -54.84
C ASN A 455 -6.85 11.68 -54.69
N LEU A 456 -6.94 12.34 -53.53
CA LEU A 456 -6.23 13.56 -53.22
C LEU A 456 -4.73 13.33 -53.04
N LEU A 457 -4.36 12.24 -52.42
CA LEU A 457 -2.95 11.89 -52.17
C LEU A 457 -2.29 11.19 -53.38
N GLY A 458 -3.10 10.64 -54.27
CA GLY A 458 -2.58 9.84 -55.39
C GLY A 458 -1.95 8.54 -54.98
N MET A 459 -2.41 7.99 -53.85
CA MET A 459 -1.79 6.83 -53.20
C MET A 459 -2.85 5.90 -52.61
N LYS A 460 -2.65 4.59 -52.72
CA LYS A 460 -3.53 3.60 -52.11
C LYS A 460 -3.25 3.43 -50.63
N LEU A 461 -4.32 3.38 -49.81
CA LEU A 461 -4.23 3.14 -48.37
C LEU A 461 -4.65 1.68 -48.12
N ILE A 462 -3.67 0.88 -47.64
CA ILE A 462 -3.86 -0.56 -47.39
C ILE A 462 -3.86 -0.77 -45.90
N PHE A 463 -4.94 -1.37 -45.37
CA PHE A 463 -5.13 -1.57 -43.94
C PHE A 463 -4.86 -3.01 -43.55
N HIS A 464 -4.06 -3.18 -42.47
CA HIS A 464 -3.86 -4.44 -41.77
C HIS A 464 -4.52 -4.29 -40.39
N ILE A 465 -5.56 -5.12 -40.16
CA ILE A 465 -6.34 -5.02 -38.91
C ILE A 465 -5.69 -5.83 -37.78
N THR A 466 -5.45 -5.16 -36.66
CA THR A 466 -4.92 -5.79 -35.44
C THR A 466 -6.05 -6.05 -34.45
N ARG A 467 -5.79 -6.99 -33.53
CA ARG A 467 -6.74 -7.35 -32.46
C ARG A 467 -6.34 -6.73 -31.12
N ASP A 468 -5.82 -5.51 -31.15
CA ASP A 468 -5.49 -4.78 -29.92
C ASP A 468 -6.75 -4.53 -29.09
N PRO A 469 -6.66 -4.61 -27.77
CA PRO A 469 -7.83 -4.40 -26.91
C PRO A 469 -8.24 -2.92 -26.79
N HIS A 470 -7.47 -2.02 -27.36
CA HIS A 470 -7.76 -0.57 -27.34
C HIS A 470 -7.45 0.04 -28.71
N PRO A 471 -8.09 1.17 -29.07
CA PRO A 471 -7.89 1.83 -30.37
C PRO A 471 -6.40 2.10 -30.66
N PHE A 472 -5.99 1.81 -31.88
CA PHE A 472 -4.58 1.88 -32.27
C PHE A 472 -4.42 2.12 -33.77
N TYR A 473 -3.36 2.83 -34.18
CA TYR A 473 -2.87 2.83 -35.58
C TYR A 473 -1.36 3.03 -35.59
N ALA A 474 -0.77 2.60 -36.70
CA ALA A 474 0.63 2.86 -37.02
C ALA A 474 0.82 2.86 -38.55
N ILE A 475 1.50 3.85 -39.08
CA ILE A 475 1.95 3.88 -40.47
C ILE A 475 3.20 3.00 -40.53
N ARG A 476 3.10 1.84 -41.18
CA ARG A 476 4.17 0.83 -41.15
C ARG A 476 5.18 0.95 -42.28
N GLN A 477 4.68 1.09 -43.52
CA GLN A 477 5.59 1.00 -44.69
C GLN A 477 4.97 1.69 -45.88
N PHE A 478 5.80 2.34 -46.72
CA PHE A 478 5.45 2.87 -48.00
C PHE A 478 6.07 1.98 -49.09
N GLY A 479 5.39 1.82 -50.25
CA GLY A 479 5.88 0.94 -51.29
C GLY A 479 4.97 0.87 -52.50
N THR A 480 5.10 -0.24 -53.27
CA THR A 480 4.23 -0.52 -54.42
C THR A 480 2.91 -1.11 -53.92
N ALA A 481 1.83 -0.84 -54.63
CA ALA A 481 0.51 -1.34 -54.30
C ALA A 481 0.47 -2.89 -54.26
N ALA A 482 1.11 -3.55 -55.22
CA ALA A 482 1.18 -5.01 -55.31
C ALA A 482 1.95 -5.62 -54.11
N GLY A 483 3.11 -5.02 -53.76
CA GLY A 483 3.96 -5.51 -52.68
C GLY A 483 3.32 -5.39 -51.31
N LEU A 484 2.57 -4.31 -51.07
CA LEU A 484 1.92 -4.08 -49.76
C LEU A 484 0.57 -4.80 -49.64
N ALA A 485 -0.14 -5.03 -50.76
CA ALA A 485 -1.41 -5.76 -50.76
C ALA A 485 -1.26 -7.21 -50.27
N ALA A 486 -0.11 -7.83 -50.54
CA ALA A 486 0.23 -9.18 -50.03
C ALA A 486 0.40 -9.20 -48.50
N LYS A 487 0.88 -8.08 -47.94
CA LYS A 487 1.13 -7.93 -46.47
C LYS A 487 -0.13 -7.53 -45.71
N GLY A 488 -1.12 -6.93 -46.40
CA GLY A 488 -2.39 -6.51 -45.81
C GLY A 488 -3.39 -7.65 -45.57
N LYS A 489 -3.13 -8.81 -46.18
CA LYS A 489 -3.97 -9.99 -45.96
C LYS A 489 -3.54 -10.69 -44.66
N ASP A 490 -4.50 -10.92 -43.79
CA ASP A 490 -4.31 -11.54 -42.49
C ASP A 490 -3.66 -12.92 -42.63
N PRO A 491 -2.57 -13.25 -41.96
CA PRO A 491 -2.17 -14.64 -41.83
C PRO A 491 -3.19 -15.33 -40.89
N ASN A 492 -3.83 -16.38 -41.36
CA ASN A 492 -4.77 -17.21 -40.60
C ASN A 492 -4.24 -17.57 -39.21
#